data_852cf2cb00eda8da1126726cba8e1af5
#
_entry.id   852cf2cb00eda8da1126726cba8e1af5
#
_cell.length_a   1.000
_cell.length_b   1.000
_cell.length_c   1.000
_cell.angle_alpha   90.00
_cell.angle_beta   90.00
_cell.angle_gamma   90.00
#
_symmetry.space_group_name_H-M   'P 1'
#
loop_
_entity.id
_entity.type
_entity.pdbx_description
1 polymer ?
#
loop_
_entity_poly.entity_id
_entity_poly.type
_entity_poly.pdbx_seq_one_letter_code
_entity_poly.pdbx_strand_id
1 'polypeptide(L)'
;MSAVRPGGLWRDGEFLKLWGGESVSLMGAQITQLALPLAAVYQFQASSTQLGLLNAAGFAPFLGATLFIGVWVDRRRRRPLMIWSNIGRGLLVGSVPLCAYLDLLTIEYLYVTALLVGVLTVLFDVSYQSYLPSFIRREHLVEGNSKLQASSSLAQIGGPGLAGLLVGWLTAPVALLVNASSYAVSVASLLAIRRPEPAPEIPEEKVSTARSIAEGLRVVARNGSIRAIALEAGTYNFCWMSLQTVFVLYAARELGMNPGTIGLVLGVGAIGSLVGAVAATWLKNRLGLGRAVVAELVLCCAAPLLIPLAPGTGPLSYAMYVTAFACCGIGSTMSTIHVVSLRQAITPDRLLGRVNAGCRFIAWGPLPLGALAGGLLGDAIGLRNTLYATAFAFLAALLWIVFSPVPQLKDFPTRPAEEPVDERA
;
A
#
# COMPACT_ATOMS: atom_id res chain seq x y z
N MET A 1 37.96 2.98 -3.50
CA MET A 1 37.16 2.87 -4.74
C MET A 1 37.24 1.42 -5.20
N SER A 2 36.28 0.56 -4.82
CA SER A 2 36.25 -0.83 -5.32
C SER A 2 35.59 -0.84 -6.68
N ALA A 3 36.32 -1.34 -7.68
CA ALA A 3 35.85 -1.50 -9.05
C ALA A 3 34.58 -2.34 -9.09
N VAL A 4 33.48 -1.75 -9.56
CA VAL A 4 32.25 -2.50 -9.86
C VAL A 4 32.50 -3.34 -11.10
N ARG A 5 32.32 -4.66 -10.97
CA ARG A 5 32.37 -5.59 -12.09
C ARG A 5 31.25 -5.26 -13.08
N PRO A 6 31.49 -5.31 -14.40
CA PRO A 6 30.46 -5.12 -15.40
C PRO A 6 29.48 -6.29 -15.32
N GLY A 7 28.29 -6.05 -14.81
CA GLY A 7 27.25 -7.06 -14.73
C GLY A 7 26.23 -6.81 -13.64
N GLY A 8 25.28 -5.88 -13.85
CA GLY A 8 24.03 -5.67 -13.12
C GLY A 8 24.02 -5.89 -11.59
N LEU A 9 23.00 -5.42 -10.93
CA LEU A 9 22.82 -5.55 -9.47
C LEU A 9 22.73 -7.03 -8.99
N TRP A 10 22.45 -7.98 -9.87
CA TRP A 10 22.47 -9.41 -9.54
C TRP A 10 23.87 -9.97 -9.16
N ARG A 11 24.95 -9.22 -9.43
CA ARG A 11 26.32 -9.57 -9.04
C ARG A 11 26.83 -8.73 -7.86
N ASP A 12 26.08 -7.76 -7.40
CA ASP A 12 26.41 -6.97 -6.22
C ASP A 12 25.90 -7.68 -4.96
N GLY A 13 26.79 -8.41 -4.28
CA GLY A 13 26.45 -9.17 -3.06
C GLY A 13 25.89 -8.30 -1.93
N GLU A 14 26.28 -7.02 -1.85
CA GLU A 14 25.73 -6.11 -0.84
C GLU A 14 24.29 -5.71 -1.18
N PHE A 15 24.00 -5.48 -2.46
CA PHE A 15 22.63 -5.25 -2.92
C PHE A 15 21.75 -6.49 -2.74
N LEU A 16 22.26 -7.67 -3.01
CA LEU A 16 21.50 -8.93 -2.82
C LEU A 16 21.11 -9.17 -1.37
N LYS A 17 21.96 -8.79 -0.40
CA LYS A 17 21.60 -8.84 1.01
C LYS A 17 20.42 -7.92 1.30
N LEU A 18 20.49 -6.65 0.89
CA LEU A 18 19.40 -5.67 1.07
C LEU A 18 18.12 -6.17 0.41
N TRP A 19 18.20 -6.56 -0.86
CA TRP A 19 17.07 -7.04 -1.64
C TRP A 19 16.42 -8.30 -1.07
N GLY A 20 17.22 -9.29 -0.67
CA GLY A 20 16.74 -10.55 -0.12
C GLY A 20 16.05 -10.36 1.24
N GLY A 21 16.67 -9.59 2.14
CA GLY A 21 16.08 -9.26 3.44
C GLY A 21 14.76 -8.50 3.31
N GLU A 22 14.70 -7.54 2.41
CA GLU A 22 13.48 -6.77 2.15
C GLU A 22 12.40 -7.62 1.50
N SER A 23 12.74 -8.47 0.53
CA SER A 23 11.77 -9.35 -0.13
C SER A 23 11.09 -10.31 0.86
N VAL A 24 11.85 -10.88 1.79
CA VAL A 24 11.33 -11.74 2.86
C VAL A 24 10.44 -10.94 3.81
N SER A 25 10.85 -9.73 4.19
CA SER A 25 10.09 -8.83 5.06
C SER A 25 8.76 -8.40 4.43
N LEU A 26 8.75 -8.08 3.12
CA LEU A 26 7.53 -7.74 2.38
C LEU A 26 6.53 -8.89 2.37
N MET A 27 6.99 -10.12 2.17
CA MET A 27 6.13 -11.31 2.23
C MET A 27 5.57 -11.52 3.64
N GLY A 28 6.40 -11.38 4.67
CA GLY A 28 5.97 -11.47 6.06
C GLY A 28 4.94 -10.41 6.44
N ALA A 29 5.10 -9.18 5.97
CA ALA A 29 4.16 -8.09 6.24
C ALA A 29 2.75 -8.40 5.72
N GLN A 30 2.62 -9.07 4.58
CA GLN A 30 1.32 -9.53 4.05
C GLN A 30 0.63 -10.53 4.99
N ILE A 31 1.42 -11.37 5.68
CA ILE A 31 0.87 -12.29 6.67
C ILE A 31 0.21 -11.52 7.82
N THR A 32 0.87 -10.49 8.34
CA THR A 32 0.31 -9.67 9.43
C THR A 32 -0.95 -8.93 9.00
N GLN A 33 -1.02 -8.42 7.76
CA GLN A 33 -2.19 -7.71 7.24
C GLN A 33 -3.46 -8.56 7.26
N LEU A 34 -3.36 -9.88 7.14
CA LEU A 34 -4.51 -10.78 7.20
C LEU A 34 -4.62 -11.47 8.57
N ALA A 35 -3.51 -11.91 9.17
CA ALA A 35 -3.52 -12.67 10.41
C ALA A 35 -3.98 -11.83 11.62
N LEU A 36 -3.62 -10.53 11.67
CA LEU A 36 -4.00 -9.66 12.79
C LEU A 36 -5.51 -9.41 12.84
N PRO A 37 -6.20 -9.02 11.73
CA PRO A 37 -7.66 -8.99 11.67
C PRO A 37 -8.31 -10.34 11.99
N LEU A 38 -7.80 -11.44 11.44
CA LEU A 38 -8.37 -12.78 11.71
C LEU A 38 -8.19 -13.20 13.18
N ALA A 39 -7.09 -12.81 13.84
CA ALA A 39 -6.91 -13.01 15.28
C ALA A 39 -8.02 -12.28 16.06
N ALA A 40 -8.32 -11.01 15.71
CA ALA A 40 -9.40 -10.27 16.33
C ALA A 40 -10.77 -10.94 16.11
N VAL A 41 -11.03 -11.44 14.90
CA VAL A 41 -12.31 -12.10 14.57
C VAL A 41 -12.48 -13.44 15.29
N TYR A 42 -11.46 -14.30 15.26
CA TYR A 42 -11.62 -15.68 15.76
C TYR A 42 -11.41 -15.79 17.29
N GLN A 43 -10.52 -14.99 17.89
CA GLN A 43 -10.27 -15.08 19.33
C GLN A 43 -11.19 -14.19 20.18
N PHE A 44 -11.52 -13.00 19.67
CA PHE A 44 -12.30 -12.03 20.45
C PHE A 44 -13.73 -11.84 19.95
N GLN A 45 -14.13 -12.53 18.89
CA GLN A 45 -15.43 -12.27 18.28
C GLN A 45 -15.61 -10.76 17.99
N ALA A 46 -14.53 -10.10 17.53
CA ALA A 46 -14.47 -8.65 17.40
C ALA A 46 -15.60 -8.10 16.53
N SER A 47 -16.29 -7.05 16.98
CA SER A 47 -17.31 -6.36 16.20
C SER A 47 -16.72 -5.71 14.95
N SER A 48 -17.58 -5.27 14.02
CA SER A 48 -17.12 -4.55 12.83
C SER A 48 -16.40 -3.26 13.19
N THR A 49 -16.89 -2.52 14.19
CA THR A 49 -16.25 -1.30 14.69
C THR A 49 -14.87 -1.62 15.29
N GLN A 50 -14.75 -2.69 16.06
CA GLN A 50 -13.48 -3.11 16.63
C GLN A 50 -12.46 -3.47 15.54
N LEU A 51 -12.89 -4.16 14.49
CA LEU A 51 -12.03 -4.48 13.35
C LEU A 51 -11.65 -3.22 12.55
N GLY A 52 -12.60 -2.31 12.39
CA GLY A 52 -12.37 -1.00 11.78
C GLY A 52 -11.33 -0.18 12.56
N LEU A 53 -11.43 -0.17 13.90
CA LEU A 53 -10.46 0.51 14.76
C LEU A 53 -9.07 -0.13 14.67
N LEU A 54 -8.98 -1.46 14.62
CA LEU A 54 -7.72 -2.19 14.45
C LEU A 54 -7.02 -1.81 13.16
N ASN A 55 -7.73 -1.84 12.04
CA ASN A 55 -7.18 -1.47 10.74
C ASN A 55 -6.82 0.02 10.71
N ALA A 56 -7.69 0.89 11.26
CA ALA A 56 -7.40 2.31 11.34
C ALA A 56 -6.15 2.60 12.16
N ALA A 57 -5.94 1.93 13.30
CA ALA A 57 -4.75 2.07 14.12
C ALA A 57 -3.46 1.74 13.33
N GLY A 58 -3.49 0.67 12.52
CA GLY A 58 -2.35 0.29 11.69
C GLY A 58 -1.98 1.31 10.61
N PHE A 59 -2.97 2.01 10.03
CA PHE A 59 -2.76 2.98 8.95
C PHE A 59 -2.69 4.44 9.43
N ALA A 60 -3.17 4.78 10.62
CA ALA A 60 -3.14 6.14 11.16
C ALA A 60 -1.74 6.79 11.15
N PRO A 61 -0.64 6.07 11.44
CA PRO A 61 0.70 6.65 11.39
C PRO A 61 1.09 7.20 10.01
N PHE A 62 0.57 6.64 8.93
CA PHE A 62 0.84 7.13 7.58
C PHE A 62 0.28 8.54 7.35
N LEU A 63 -0.79 8.91 8.04
CA LEU A 63 -1.38 10.25 7.95
C LEU A 63 -0.57 11.30 8.74
N GLY A 64 -0.19 10.99 9.97
CA GLY A 64 0.39 11.96 10.90
C GLY A 64 1.90 11.82 11.07
N ALA A 65 2.40 10.61 11.28
CA ALA A 65 3.80 10.38 11.66
C ALA A 65 4.78 10.57 10.50
N THR A 66 4.37 10.36 9.25
CA THR A 66 5.24 10.45 8.06
C THR A 66 5.98 11.78 7.98
N LEU A 67 5.31 12.89 8.35
CA LEU A 67 5.89 14.23 8.31
C LEU A 67 7.02 14.42 9.33
N PHE A 68 6.78 13.99 10.56
CA PHE A 68 7.76 14.12 11.65
C PHE A 68 8.92 13.15 11.46
N ILE A 69 8.61 11.93 11.05
CA ILE A 69 9.59 10.87 10.79
C ILE A 69 10.51 11.27 9.64
N GLY A 70 10.01 11.89 8.56
CA GLY A 70 10.83 12.33 7.44
C GLY A 70 11.94 13.29 7.88
N VAL A 71 11.58 14.35 8.61
CA VAL A 71 12.55 15.33 9.14
C VAL A 71 13.59 14.69 10.07
N TRP A 72 13.16 13.70 10.86
CA TRP A 72 14.03 13.00 11.79
C TRP A 72 15.00 12.06 11.08
N VAL A 73 14.55 11.33 10.06
CA VAL A 73 15.34 10.40 9.23
C VAL A 73 16.42 11.15 8.44
N ASP A 74 16.11 12.34 7.90
CA ASP A 74 17.06 13.13 7.12
C ASP A 74 18.33 13.52 7.90
N ARG A 75 18.23 13.60 9.24
CA ARG A 75 19.33 13.96 10.15
C ARG A 75 20.08 12.77 10.74
N ARG A 76 19.68 11.56 10.40
CA ARG A 76 20.23 10.34 11.01
C ARG A 76 20.72 9.37 9.94
N ARG A 77 21.62 8.47 10.33
CA ARG A 77 21.97 7.32 9.48
C ARG A 77 20.76 6.42 9.32
N ARG A 78 20.44 6.05 8.09
CA ARG A 78 19.20 5.36 7.71
C ARG A 78 19.26 3.87 8.09
N ARG A 79 20.42 3.22 7.90
CA ARG A 79 20.59 1.79 8.19
C ARG A 79 20.31 1.42 9.66
N PRO A 80 20.83 2.12 10.70
CA PRO A 80 20.44 1.87 12.07
C PRO A 80 18.94 2.04 12.32
N LEU A 81 18.29 3.05 11.72
CA LEU A 81 16.85 3.26 11.85
C LEU A 81 16.05 2.09 11.28
N MET A 82 16.44 1.55 10.12
CA MET A 82 15.83 0.36 9.52
C MET A 82 15.99 -0.86 10.42
N ILE A 83 17.17 -1.07 11.02
CA ILE A 83 17.43 -2.18 11.94
C ILE A 83 16.54 -2.07 13.18
N TRP A 84 16.50 -0.91 13.84
CA TRP A 84 15.67 -0.72 15.04
C TRP A 84 14.18 -0.82 14.73
N SER A 85 13.73 -0.33 13.58
CA SER A 85 12.34 -0.50 13.14
C SER A 85 11.97 -1.97 12.98
N ASN A 86 12.84 -2.78 12.36
CA ASN A 86 12.57 -4.20 12.16
C ASN A 86 12.63 -4.99 13.48
N ILE A 87 13.57 -4.66 14.38
CA ILE A 87 13.62 -5.25 15.73
C ILE A 87 12.33 -4.94 16.47
N GLY A 88 11.91 -3.67 16.50
CA GLY A 88 10.67 -3.26 17.16
C GLY A 88 9.43 -3.94 16.58
N ARG A 89 9.29 -3.99 15.23
CA ARG A 89 8.20 -4.70 14.56
C ARG A 89 8.22 -6.19 14.89
N GLY A 90 9.39 -6.82 14.83
CA GLY A 90 9.56 -8.24 15.15
C GLY A 90 9.16 -8.57 16.59
N LEU A 91 9.57 -7.75 17.56
CA LEU A 91 9.19 -7.91 18.96
C LEU A 91 7.70 -7.70 19.19
N LEU A 92 7.11 -6.64 18.62
CA LEU A 92 5.68 -6.33 18.74
C LEU A 92 4.81 -7.41 18.12
N VAL A 93 5.11 -7.84 16.89
CA VAL A 93 4.35 -8.90 16.21
C VAL A 93 4.57 -10.25 16.90
N GLY A 94 5.81 -10.55 17.33
CA GLY A 94 6.16 -11.78 18.03
C GLY A 94 5.60 -11.87 19.45
N SER A 95 5.29 -10.74 20.09
CA SER A 95 4.64 -10.73 21.41
C SER A 95 3.16 -11.16 21.36
N VAL A 96 2.48 -10.99 20.23
CA VAL A 96 1.06 -11.38 20.07
C VAL A 96 0.84 -12.89 20.35
N PRO A 97 1.56 -13.83 19.70
CA PRO A 97 1.42 -15.25 20.01
C PRO A 97 1.86 -15.60 21.41
N LEU A 98 2.86 -14.91 21.97
CA LEU A 98 3.28 -15.11 23.36
C LEU A 98 2.18 -14.70 24.34
N CYS A 99 1.57 -13.52 24.14
CA CYS A 99 0.43 -13.07 24.97
C CYS A 99 -0.79 -14.00 24.79
N ALA A 100 -1.01 -14.52 23.58
CA ALA A 100 -2.07 -15.50 23.36
C ALA A 100 -1.81 -16.81 24.12
N TYR A 101 -0.58 -17.29 24.15
CA TYR A 101 -0.19 -18.50 24.90
C TYR A 101 -0.31 -18.32 26.42
N LEU A 102 -0.08 -17.12 26.91
CA LEU A 102 -0.17 -16.78 28.35
C LEU A 102 -1.57 -16.34 28.78
N ASP A 103 -2.57 -16.41 27.90
CA ASP A 103 -3.94 -15.90 28.12
C ASP A 103 -4.02 -14.43 28.51
N LEU A 104 -3.01 -13.63 28.11
CA LEU A 104 -2.89 -12.20 28.36
C LEU A 104 -3.31 -11.34 27.13
N LEU A 105 -3.63 -11.99 26.01
CA LEU A 105 -4.00 -11.27 24.80
C LEU A 105 -5.37 -10.62 24.96
N THR A 106 -5.45 -9.30 24.69
CA THR A 106 -6.69 -8.54 24.66
C THR A 106 -6.83 -7.81 23.32
N ILE A 107 -8.01 -7.32 22.98
CA ILE A 107 -8.21 -6.60 21.74
C ILE A 107 -7.50 -5.24 21.77
N GLU A 108 -7.43 -4.60 22.94
CA GLU A 108 -6.70 -3.35 23.15
C GLU A 108 -5.21 -3.54 22.89
N TYR A 109 -4.66 -4.70 23.29
CA TYR A 109 -3.27 -5.05 22.99
C TYR A 109 -3.03 -5.13 21.47
N LEU A 110 -3.98 -5.68 20.70
CA LEU A 110 -3.88 -5.70 19.25
C LEU A 110 -3.94 -4.28 18.64
N TYR A 111 -4.75 -3.36 19.20
CA TYR A 111 -4.78 -1.96 18.74
C TYR A 111 -3.44 -1.24 18.95
N VAL A 112 -2.87 -1.39 20.14
CA VAL A 112 -1.56 -0.80 20.46
C VAL A 112 -0.47 -1.40 19.59
N THR A 113 -0.49 -2.72 19.40
CA THR A 113 0.45 -3.43 18.53
C THR A 113 0.33 -2.92 17.09
N ALA A 114 -0.89 -2.83 16.52
CA ALA A 114 -1.12 -2.35 15.17
C ALA A 114 -0.61 -0.91 14.99
N LEU A 115 -0.91 -0.02 15.94
CA LEU A 115 -0.46 1.38 15.92
C LEU A 115 1.07 1.48 15.94
N LEU A 116 1.72 0.79 16.87
CA LEU A 116 3.18 0.85 17.01
C LEU A 116 3.90 0.20 15.83
N VAL A 117 3.40 -0.92 15.33
CA VAL A 117 3.89 -1.55 14.08
C VAL A 117 3.73 -0.59 12.91
N GLY A 118 2.60 0.12 12.82
CA GLY A 118 2.36 1.15 11.80
C GLY A 118 3.38 2.29 11.88
N VAL A 119 3.67 2.83 13.08
CA VAL A 119 4.70 3.88 13.27
C VAL A 119 6.08 3.39 12.83
N LEU A 120 6.47 2.18 13.24
CA LEU A 120 7.76 1.60 12.89
C LEU A 120 7.83 1.24 11.39
N THR A 121 6.70 0.93 10.75
CA THR A 121 6.63 0.71 9.30
C THR A 121 6.86 2.01 8.55
N VAL A 122 6.23 3.11 8.96
CA VAL A 122 6.51 4.43 8.37
C VAL A 122 7.98 4.81 8.55
N LEU A 123 8.55 4.57 9.73
CA LEU A 123 9.98 4.85 9.99
C LEU A 123 10.88 4.03 9.06
N PHE A 124 10.58 2.76 8.89
CA PHE A 124 11.32 1.88 7.99
C PHE A 124 11.21 2.36 6.54
N ASP A 125 9.99 2.59 6.05
CA ASP A 125 9.72 2.96 4.66
C ASP A 125 10.42 4.27 4.26
N VAL A 126 10.35 5.30 5.12
CA VAL A 126 11.01 6.59 4.88
C VAL A 126 12.53 6.41 4.88
N SER A 127 13.07 5.65 5.86
CA SER A 127 14.51 5.37 5.95
C SER A 127 14.99 4.58 4.73
N TYR A 128 14.25 3.57 4.31
CA TYR A 128 14.57 2.73 3.17
C TYR A 128 14.58 3.50 1.84
N GLN A 129 13.55 4.34 1.59
CA GLN A 129 13.47 5.18 0.40
C GLN A 129 14.64 6.16 0.31
N SER A 130 15.12 6.66 1.46
CA SER A 130 16.29 7.56 1.52
C SER A 130 17.62 6.81 1.49
N TYR A 131 17.66 5.54 1.93
CA TYR A 131 18.86 4.70 1.95
C TYR A 131 19.24 4.19 0.56
N LEU A 132 18.27 3.73 -0.23
CA LEU A 132 18.53 3.09 -1.52
C LEU A 132 19.35 3.96 -2.50
N PRO A 133 19.05 5.27 -2.69
CA PRO A 133 19.84 6.14 -3.58
C PRO A 133 21.27 6.41 -3.10
N SER A 134 21.52 6.30 -1.78
CA SER A 134 22.85 6.45 -1.20
C SER A 134 23.65 5.13 -1.23
N PHE A 135 22.98 4.01 -1.41
CA PHE A 135 23.53 2.67 -1.35
C PHE A 135 23.96 2.13 -2.71
N ILE A 136 23.21 2.44 -3.77
CA ILE A 136 23.51 2.02 -5.15
C ILE A 136 23.88 3.23 -6.02
N ARG A 137 24.61 2.97 -7.11
CA ARG A 137 24.98 4.03 -8.07
C ARG A 137 23.75 4.56 -8.79
N ARG A 138 23.75 5.83 -9.17
CA ARG A 138 22.63 6.48 -9.88
C ARG A 138 22.21 5.73 -11.15
N GLU A 139 23.18 5.19 -11.91
CA GLU A 139 22.95 4.40 -13.13
C GLU A 139 22.16 3.11 -12.89
N HIS A 140 22.21 2.54 -11.67
CA HIS A 140 21.52 1.31 -11.29
C HIS A 140 20.23 1.56 -10.49
N LEU A 141 19.83 2.80 -10.24
CA LEU A 141 18.63 3.11 -9.45
C LEU A 141 17.35 2.55 -10.08
N VAL A 142 17.23 2.65 -11.41
CA VAL A 142 16.08 2.10 -12.13
C VAL A 142 16.03 0.58 -11.99
N GLU A 143 17.17 -0.09 -12.15
CA GLU A 143 17.26 -1.54 -11.98
C GLU A 143 16.94 -1.97 -10.55
N GLY A 144 17.49 -1.29 -9.54
CA GLY A 144 17.24 -1.56 -8.12
C GLY A 144 15.76 -1.38 -7.75
N ASN A 145 15.17 -0.26 -8.12
CA ASN A 145 13.75 0.01 -7.88
C ASN A 145 12.85 -1.03 -8.59
N SER A 146 13.18 -1.42 -9.82
CA SER A 146 12.40 -2.44 -10.55
C SER A 146 12.43 -3.80 -9.85
N LYS A 147 13.61 -4.23 -9.33
CA LYS A 147 13.74 -5.50 -8.58
C LYS A 147 12.92 -5.48 -7.29
N LEU A 148 12.96 -4.37 -6.56
CA LEU A 148 12.21 -4.19 -5.33
C LEU A 148 10.70 -4.12 -5.59
N GLN A 149 10.29 -3.43 -6.64
CA GLN A 149 8.89 -3.38 -7.05
C GLN A 149 8.38 -4.77 -7.47
N ALA A 150 9.19 -5.55 -8.17
CA ALA A 150 8.85 -6.94 -8.52
C ALA A 150 8.65 -7.79 -7.26
N SER A 151 9.55 -7.68 -6.26
CA SER A 151 9.38 -8.38 -4.96
C SER A 151 8.11 -7.93 -4.23
N SER A 152 7.82 -6.63 -4.20
CA SER A 152 6.59 -6.10 -3.61
C SER A 152 5.34 -6.66 -4.31
N SER A 153 5.35 -6.70 -5.64
CA SER A 153 4.25 -7.28 -6.42
C SER A 153 4.08 -8.78 -6.14
N LEU A 154 5.18 -9.55 -6.08
CA LEU A 154 5.14 -10.97 -5.72
C LEU A 154 4.60 -11.18 -4.30
N ALA A 155 5.00 -10.33 -3.34
CA ALA A 155 4.49 -10.39 -1.98
C ALA A 155 2.99 -10.09 -1.93
N GLN A 156 2.51 -9.11 -2.68
CA GLN A 156 1.07 -8.79 -2.76
C GLN A 156 0.27 -9.92 -3.42
N ILE A 157 0.85 -10.64 -4.38
CA ILE A 157 0.20 -11.77 -5.07
C ILE A 157 0.14 -13.00 -4.17
N GLY A 158 1.28 -13.44 -3.67
CA GLY A 158 1.40 -14.67 -2.90
C GLY A 158 1.03 -14.52 -1.43
N GLY A 159 1.19 -13.28 -0.91
CA GLY A 159 1.08 -12.99 0.52
C GLY A 159 -0.28 -13.32 1.14
N PRO A 160 -1.40 -12.82 0.62
CA PRO A 160 -2.72 -13.13 1.19
C PRO A 160 -3.05 -14.63 1.16
N GLY A 161 -2.70 -15.31 0.06
CA GLY A 161 -2.86 -16.77 -0.06
C GLY A 161 -2.03 -17.51 0.99
N LEU A 162 -0.74 -17.18 1.10
CA LEU A 162 0.16 -17.75 2.10
C LEU A 162 -0.32 -17.44 3.52
N ALA A 163 -0.75 -16.22 3.78
CA ALA A 163 -1.28 -15.82 5.09
C ALA A 163 -2.51 -16.64 5.47
N GLY A 164 -3.46 -16.78 4.55
CA GLY A 164 -4.66 -17.58 4.77
C GLY A 164 -4.36 -19.06 5.05
N LEU A 165 -3.43 -19.66 4.29
CA LEU A 165 -2.97 -21.03 4.51
C LEU A 165 -2.28 -21.18 5.88
N LEU A 166 -1.38 -20.28 6.24
CA LEU A 166 -0.68 -20.32 7.54
C LEU A 166 -1.67 -20.16 8.71
N VAL A 167 -2.61 -19.23 8.60
CA VAL A 167 -3.65 -19.06 9.62
C VAL A 167 -4.55 -20.30 9.71
N GLY A 168 -4.88 -20.93 8.58
CA GLY A 168 -5.68 -22.15 8.54
C GLY A 168 -4.99 -23.38 9.14
N TRP A 169 -3.67 -23.49 9.00
CA TRP A 169 -2.90 -24.63 9.51
C TRP A 169 -2.38 -24.43 10.95
N LEU A 170 -2.01 -23.20 11.32
CA LEU A 170 -1.31 -22.91 12.56
C LEU A 170 -2.20 -22.20 13.59
N THR A 171 -3.03 -21.33 13.25
CA THR A 171 -3.82 -20.31 13.95
C THR A 171 -3.31 -18.90 13.63
N ALA A 172 -4.17 -17.90 13.80
CA ALA A 172 -3.81 -16.52 13.46
C ALA A 172 -2.63 -15.96 14.30
N PRO A 173 -2.58 -16.15 15.63
CA PRO A 173 -1.41 -15.70 16.41
C PRO A 173 -0.11 -16.41 16.03
N VAL A 174 -0.15 -17.73 15.79
CA VAL A 174 1.07 -18.47 15.43
C VAL A 174 1.58 -18.10 14.05
N ALA A 175 0.70 -17.80 13.10
CA ALA A 175 1.09 -17.30 11.78
C ALA A 175 1.89 -15.99 11.87
N LEU A 176 1.67 -15.16 12.89
CA LEU A 176 2.44 -13.93 13.13
C LEU A 176 3.91 -14.19 13.49
N LEU A 177 4.26 -15.38 14.01
CA LEU A 177 5.68 -15.75 14.22
C LEU A 177 6.46 -15.84 12.92
N VAL A 178 5.81 -16.24 11.85
CA VAL A 178 6.44 -16.30 10.53
C VAL A 178 6.83 -14.87 10.07
N ASN A 179 5.94 -13.88 10.30
CA ASN A 179 6.30 -12.50 10.02
C ASN A 179 7.37 -11.97 11.00
N ALA A 180 7.28 -12.26 12.30
CA ALA A 180 8.33 -11.87 13.25
C ALA A 180 9.70 -12.42 12.84
N SER A 181 9.74 -13.68 12.35
CA SER A 181 10.96 -14.29 11.80
C SER A 181 11.45 -13.59 10.53
N SER A 182 10.55 -13.12 9.67
CA SER A 182 10.92 -12.37 8.46
C SER A 182 11.61 -11.05 8.80
N TYR A 183 11.18 -10.35 9.86
CA TYR A 183 11.88 -9.17 10.36
C TYR A 183 13.26 -9.50 10.90
N ALA A 184 13.43 -10.64 11.60
CA ALA A 184 14.75 -11.09 12.06
C ALA A 184 15.70 -11.39 10.88
N VAL A 185 15.19 -11.99 9.79
CA VAL A 185 15.96 -12.19 8.55
C VAL A 185 16.38 -10.85 7.96
N SER A 186 15.47 -9.87 7.89
CA SER A 186 15.79 -8.53 7.38
C SER A 186 16.83 -7.83 8.26
N VAL A 187 16.75 -7.93 9.60
CA VAL A 187 17.77 -7.41 10.53
C VAL A 187 19.12 -8.06 10.27
N ALA A 188 19.17 -9.39 10.21
CA ALA A 188 20.42 -10.13 9.95
C ALA A 188 21.04 -9.71 8.60
N SER A 189 20.20 -9.56 7.58
CA SER A 189 20.59 -9.10 6.27
C SER A 189 21.18 -7.68 6.30
N LEU A 190 20.52 -6.73 6.98
CA LEU A 190 21.02 -5.37 7.16
C LEU A 190 22.34 -5.34 7.95
N LEU A 191 22.48 -6.16 8.99
CA LEU A 191 23.73 -6.28 9.76
C LEU A 191 24.88 -6.89 8.95
N ALA A 192 24.56 -7.79 8.01
CA ALA A 192 25.55 -8.40 7.13
C ALA A 192 26.07 -7.47 6.00
N ILE A 193 25.42 -6.32 5.76
CA ILE A 193 25.90 -5.30 4.83
C ILE A 193 27.18 -4.68 5.37
N ARG A 194 28.27 -4.71 4.60
CA ARG A 194 29.58 -4.15 4.99
C ARG A 194 29.85 -2.79 4.37
N ARG A 195 29.07 -2.39 3.37
CA ARG A 195 29.21 -1.07 2.70
C ARG A 195 28.93 0.05 3.71
N PRO A 196 29.87 0.97 3.93
CA PRO A 196 29.66 2.10 4.84
C PRO A 196 28.56 3.01 4.30
N GLU A 197 27.68 3.46 5.19
CA GLU A 197 26.68 4.48 4.86
C GLU A 197 27.36 5.86 4.88
N PRO A 198 27.20 6.69 3.83
CA PRO A 198 27.66 8.08 3.85
C PRO A 198 27.06 8.85 5.04
N ALA A 199 27.80 9.84 5.55
CA ALA A 199 27.26 10.73 6.56
C ALA A 199 26.02 11.46 6.00
N PRO A 200 24.97 11.70 6.81
CA PRO A 200 23.79 12.44 6.35
C PRO A 200 24.24 13.85 5.95
N GLU A 201 23.87 14.26 4.74
CA GLU A 201 23.97 15.66 4.32
C GLU A 201 22.86 16.43 5.03
N ILE A 202 23.23 17.30 5.96
CA ILE A 202 22.26 18.17 6.65
C ILE A 202 21.95 19.31 5.70
N PRO A 203 20.71 19.42 5.16
CA PRO A 203 20.35 20.53 4.29
C PRO A 203 20.52 21.86 5.04
N GLU A 204 21.23 22.81 4.42
CA GLU A 204 21.43 24.16 4.98
C GLU A 204 20.11 24.94 5.10
N GLU A 205 19.15 24.69 4.23
CA GLU A 205 17.81 25.29 4.29
C GLU A 205 16.79 24.35 4.94
N LYS A 206 16.20 24.81 6.04
CA LYS A 206 15.07 24.16 6.72
C LYS A 206 13.77 24.41 5.92
N VAL A 207 13.58 23.76 4.78
CA VAL A 207 12.24 23.76 4.18
C VAL A 207 11.33 22.91 5.07
N SER A 208 10.37 23.56 5.72
CA SER A 208 9.38 22.86 6.54
C SER A 208 8.62 21.86 5.67
N THR A 209 8.66 20.59 6.04
CA THR A 209 7.94 19.52 5.32
C THR A 209 6.44 19.84 5.22
N ALA A 210 5.86 20.46 6.26
CA ALA A 210 4.49 20.95 6.25
C ALA A 210 4.26 22.01 5.15
N ARG A 211 5.24 22.92 4.95
CA ARG A 211 5.19 23.91 3.88
C ARG A 211 5.28 23.26 2.51
N SER A 212 6.15 22.29 2.34
CA SER A 212 6.28 21.53 1.07
C SER A 212 4.99 20.79 0.72
N ILE A 213 4.31 20.19 1.70
CA ILE A 213 3.00 19.55 1.50
C ILE A 213 1.93 20.60 1.19
N ALA A 214 1.89 21.70 1.93
CA ALA A 214 0.91 22.76 1.66
C ALA A 214 1.09 23.36 0.26
N GLU A 215 2.34 23.54 -0.20
CA GLU A 215 2.62 23.94 -1.57
C GLU A 215 2.22 22.88 -2.59
N GLY A 216 2.53 21.60 -2.33
CA GLY A 216 2.08 20.48 -3.14
C GLY A 216 0.55 20.40 -3.25
N LEU A 217 -0.17 20.52 -2.13
CA LEU A 217 -1.63 20.55 -2.10
C LEU A 217 -2.20 21.74 -2.87
N ARG A 218 -1.55 22.91 -2.80
CA ARG A 218 -1.96 24.10 -3.59
C ARG A 218 -1.81 23.86 -5.08
N VAL A 219 -0.73 23.22 -5.52
CA VAL A 219 -0.53 22.87 -6.93
C VAL A 219 -1.58 21.85 -7.37
N VAL A 220 -1.83 20.81 -6.57
CA VAL A 220 -2.88 19.81 -6.82
C VAL A 220 -4.25 20.50 -6.96
N ALA A 221 -4.60 21.41 -6.05
CA ALA A 221 -5.90 22.10 -6.08
C ALA A 221 -6.08 22.99 -7.32
N ARG A 222 -4.99 23.58 -7.83
CA ARG A 222 -5.04 24.47 -9.00
C ARG A 222 -5.10 23.75 -10.33
N ASN A 223 -4.59 22.53 -10.43
CA ASN A 223 -4.60 21.76 -11.66
C ASN A 223 -5.77 20.76 -11.67
N GLY A 224 -6.74 20.97 -12.56
CA GLY A 224 -7.97 20.17 -12.65
C GLY A 224 -7.73 18.67 -12.84
N SER A 225 -6.75 18.29 -13.67
CA SER A 225 -6.42 16.87 -13.91
C SER A 225 -5.73 16.24 -12.69
N ILE A 226 -4.75 16.92 -12.08
CA ILE A 226 -4.06 16.41 -10.89
C ILE A 226 -5.02 16.30 -9.71
N ARG A 227 -5.90 17.29 -9.53
CA ARG A 227 -6.92 17.29 -8.48
C ARG A 227 -7.88 16.11 -8.63
N ALA A 228 -8.40 15.89 -9.85
CA ALA A 228 -9.31 14.79 -10.14
C ALA A 228 -8.69 13.43 -9.82
N ILE A 229 -7.46 13.21 -10.26
CA ILE A 229 -6.67 12.00 -10.01
C ILE A 229 -6.43 11.78 -8.50
N ALA A 230 -6.08 12.85 -7.78
CA ALA A 230 -5.80 12.75 -6.34
C ALA A 230 -7.07 12.45 -5.53
N LEU A 231 -8.20 13.10 -5.87
CA LEU A 231 -9.49 12.88 -5.21
C LEU A 231 -10.08 11.51 -5.54
N GLU A 232 -9.94 11.06 -6.79
CA GLU A 232 -10.30 9.69 -7.20
C GLU A 232 -9.54 8.67 -6.35
N ALA A 233 -8.20 8.77 -6.28
CA ALA A 233 -7.38 7.85 -5.52
C ALA A 233 -7.72 7.86 -4.02
N GLY A 234 -8.01 9.03 -3.45
CA GLY A 234 -8.43 9.16 -2.05
C GLY A 234 -9.78 8.50 -1.78
N THR A 235 -10.77 8.72 -2.66
CA THR A 235 -12.10 8.11 -2.56
C THR A 235 -12.02 6.60 -2.76
N TYR A 236 -11.25 6.14 -3.77
CA TYR A 236 -11.02 4.72 -4.00
C TYR A 236 -10.39 4.04 -2.79
N ASN A 237 -9.33 4.58 -2.24
CA ASN A 237 -8.63 4.01 -1.08
C ASN A 237 -9.50 4.01 0.19
N PHE A 238 -10.32 5.03 0.40
CA PHE A 238 -11.34 5.04 1.46
C PHE A 238 -12.29 3.86 1.31
N CYS A 239 -12.88 3.69 0.13
CA CYS A 239 -13.82 2.60 -0.16
C CYS A 239 -13.11 1.24 -0.10
N TRP A 240 -11.88 1.14 -0.59
CA TRP A 240 -11.10 -0.08 -0.57
C TRP A 240 -10.84 -0.56 0.87
N MET A 241 -10.44 0.34 1.76
CA MET A 241 -10.18 -0.04 3.15
C MET A 241 -11.47 -0.38 3.90
N SER A 242 -12.58 0.31 3.61
CA SER A 242 -13.91 -0.05 4.12
C SER A 242 -14.31 -1.47 3.64
N LEU A 243 -14.16 -1.74 2.34
CA LEU A 243 -14.45 -3.05 1.75
C LEU A 243 -13.62 -4.16 2.41
N GLN A 244 -12.31 -3.97 2.51
CA GLN A 244 -11.39 -4.96 3.09
C GLN A 244 -11.74 -5.28 4.53
N THR A 245 -12.03 -4.25 5.34
CA THR A 245 -12.40 -4.40 6.75
C THR A 245 -13.69 -5.23 6.89
N VAL A 246 -14.72 -4.88 6.12
CA VAL A 246 -16.04 -5.54 6.21
C VAL A 246 -16.02 -6.91 5.56
N PHE A 247 -15.34 -7.08 4.42
CA PHE A 247 -15.29 -8.33 3.69
C PHE A 247 -14.67 -9.47 4.50
N VAL A 248 -13.57 -9.22 5.21
CA VAL A 248 -12.93 -10.26 6.06
C VAL A 248 -13.91 -10.77 7.11
N LEU A 249 -14.66 -9.87 7.75
CA LEU A 249 -15.64 -10.23 8.75
C LEU A 249 -16.87 -10.93 8.15
N TYR A 250 -17.37 -10.43 7.03
CA TYR A 250 -18.48 -11.02 6.26
C TYR A 250 -18.13 -12.44 5.81
N ALA A 251 -16.94 -12.62 5.23
CA ALA A 251 -16.48 -13.93 4.78
C ALA A 251 -16.32 -14.93 5.93
N ALA A 252 -15.78 -14.48 7.08
CA ALA A 252 -15.56 -15.36 8.23
C ALA A 252 -16.86 -15.71 8.96
N ARG A 253 -17.79 -14.73 9.17
CA ARG A 253 -18.97 -14.92 10.02
C ARG A 253 -20.22 -15.28 9.27
N GLU A 254 -20.55 -14.55 8.21
CA GLU A 254 -21.80 -14.78 7.48
C GLU A 254 -21.66 -15.90 6.43
N LEU A 255 -20.47 -16.01 5.81
CA LEU A 255 -20.21 -17.03 4.81
C LEU A 255 -19.54 -18.29 5.39
N GLY A 256 -19.05 -18.26 6.63
CA GLY A 256 -18.36 -19.39 7.25
C GLY A 256 -17.10 -19.84 6.50
N MET A 257 -16.46 -18.92 5.75
CA MET A 257 -15.25 -19.25 4.98
C MET A 257 -14.09 -19.52 5.93
N ASN A 258 -13.31 -20.55 5.65
CA ASN A 258 -12.06 -20.77 6.37
C ASN A 258 -10.98 -19.71 5.95
N PRO A 259 -9.97 -19.48 6.80
CA PRO A 259 -8.92 -18.48 6.53
C PRO A 259 -8.20 -18.68 5.20
N GLY A 260 -7.95 -19.92 4.80
CA GLY A 260 -7.30 -20.26 3.52
C GLY A 260 -8.13 -19.77 2.33
N THR A 261 -9.45 -20.00 2.36
CA THR A 261 -10.36 -19.54 1.29
C THR A 261 -10.40 -18.01 1.23
N ILE A 262 -10.47 -17.33 2.40
CA ILE A 262 -10.43 -15.86 2.45
C ILE A 262 -9.14 -15.35 1.82
N GLY A 263 -7.98 -15.91 2.20
CA GLY A 263 -6.69 -15.55 1.66
C GLY A 263 -6.58 -15.79 0.15
N LEU A 264 -7.11 -16.89 -0.35
CA LEU A 264 -7.12 -17.20 -1.80
C LEU A 264 -7.99 -16.21 -2.58
N VAL A 265 -9.19 -15.89 -2.10
CA VAL A 265 -10.08 -14.91 -2.74
C VAL A 265 -9.42 -13.53 -2.81
N LEU A 266 -8.80 -13.08 -1.73
CA LEU A 266 -8.07 -11.81 -1.70
C LEU A 266 -6.83 -11.85 -2.59
N GLY A 267 -6.11 -12.98 -2.62
CA GLY A 267 -4.90 -13.17 -3.41
C GLY A 267 -5.13 -13.12 -4.93
N VAL A 268 -6.32 -13.47 -5.40
CA VAL A 268 -6.67 -13.38 -6.83
C VAL A 268 -6.61 -11.95 -7.34
N GLY A 269 -6.93 -10.94 -6.49
CA GLY A 269 -6.78 -9.54 -6.84
C GLY A 269 -5.36 -9.19 -7.30
N ALA A 270 -4.36 -9.78 -6.68
CA ALA A 270 -2.96 -9.56 -7.04
C ALA A 270 -2.57 -10.23 -8.38
N ILE A 271 -3.17 -11.39 -8.71
CA ILE A 271 -3.04 -11.98 -10.06
C ILE A 271 -3.68 -11.04 -11.09
N GLY A 272 -4.86 -10.47 -10.77
CA GLY A 272 -5.48 -9.44 -11.58
C GLY A 272 -4.55 -8.24 -11.81
N SER A 273 -3.83 -7.80 -10.80
CA SER A 273 -2.85 -6.71 -10.92
C SER A 273 -1.73 -7.00 -11.92
N LEU A 274 -1.24 -8.23 -12.02
CA LEU A 274 -0.27 -8.61 -13.06
C LEU A 274 -0.87 -8.51 -14.47
N VAL A 275 -2.10 -9.01 -14.64
CA VAL A 275 -2.81 -8.90 -15.92
C VAL A 275 -2.99 -7.43 -16.28
N GLY A 276 -3.39 -6.60 -15.31
CA GLY A 276 -3.53 -5.16 -15.49
C GLY A 276 -2.23 -4.49 -15.93
N ALA A 277 -1.10 -4.82 -15.31
CA ALA A 277 0.20 -4.25 -15.65
C ALA A 277 0.60 -4.54 -17.12
N VAL A 278 0.35 -5.77 -17.59
CA VAL A 278 0.62 -6.15 -18.99
C VAL A 278 -0.37 -5.49 -19.96
N ALA A 279 -1.64 -5.43 -19.58
CA ALA A 279 -2.70 -4.93 -20.46
C ALA A 279 -2.78 -3.39 -20.56
N ALA A 280 -2.19 -2.65 -19.60
CA ALA A 280 -2.27 -1.19 -19.55
C ALA A 280 -1.88 -0.50 -20.87
N THR A 281 -0.70 -0.80 -21.38
CA THR A 281 -0.21 -0.20 -22.63
C THR A 281 -1.08 -0.56 -23.82
N TRP A 282 -1.56 -1.79 -23.91
CA TRP A 282 -2.46 -2.24 -24.96
C TRP A 282 -3.78 -1.48 -24.94
N LEU A 283 -4.39 -1.31 -23.75
CA LEU A 283 -5.67 -0.60 -23.61
C LEU A 283 -5.53 0.87 -23.98
N LYS A 284 -4.47 1.55 -23.51
CA LYS A 284 -4.17 2.95 -23.90
C LYS A 284 -4.03 3.10 -25.41
N ASN A 285 -3.32 2.20 -26.07
CA ASN A 285 -3.10 2.28 -27.51
C ASN A 285 -4.38 2.05 -28.32
N ARG A 286 -5.34 1.30 -27.76
CA ARG A 286 -6.64 1.03 -28.42
C ARG A 286 -7.66 2.15 -28.24
N LEU A 287 -7.77 2.69 -27.02
CA LEU A 287 -8.84 3.63 -26.65
C LEU A 287 -8.38 5.08 -26.56
N GLY A 288 -7.07 5.32 -26.51
CA GLY A 288 -6.48 6.59 -26.07
C GLY A 288 -6.47 6.71 -24.55
N LEU A 289 -5.62 7.61 -24.01
CA LEU A 289 -5.34 7.71 -22.58
C LEU A 289 -6.60 7.94 -21.72
N GLY A 290 -7.39 8.96 -22.05
CA GLY A 290 -8.52 9.35 -21.21
C GLY A 290 -9.63 8.29 -21.16
N ARG A 291 -9.95 7.68 -22.30
CA ARG A 291 -10.95 6.60 -22.36
C ARG A 291 -10.44 5.33 -21.69
N ALA A 292 -9.14 5.03 -21.78
CA ALA A 292 -8.54 3.91 -21.10
C ALA A 292 -8.67 4.07 -19.58
N VAL A 293 -8.32 5.24 -19.03
CA VAL A 293 -8.46 5.54 -17.59
C VAL A 293 -9.92 5.39 -17.15
N VAL A 294 -10.90 5.89 -17.92
CA VAL A 294 -12.32 5.70 -17.56
C VAL A 294 -12.73 4.22 -17.57
N ALA A 295 -12.32 3.46 -18.59
CA ALA A 295 -12.65 2.02 -18.68
C ALA A 295 -12.07 1.20 -17.51
N GLU A 296 -10.83 1.49 -17.13
CA GLU A 296 -10.14 0.87 -16.00
C GLU A 296 -10.83 1.16 -14.67
N LEU A 297 -11.24 2.42 -14.48
CA LEU A 297 -11.97 2.83 -13.28
C LEU A 297 -13.38 2.25 -13.23
N VAL A 298 -14.08 2.18 -14.37
CA VAL A 298 -15.37 1.47 -14.44
C VAL A 298 -15.19 0.01 -14.01
N LEU A 299 -14.13 -0.65 -14.51
CA LEU A 299 -13.84 -2.04 -14.17
C LEU A 299 -13.62 -2.22 -12.67
N CYS A 300 -12.71 -1.43 -12.05
CA CYS A 300 -12.37 -1.62 -10.63
C CYS A 300 -13.41 -1.03 -9.66
N CYS A 301 -14.19 -0.02 -10.06
CA CYS A 301 -15.21 0.58 -9.20
C CYS A 301 -16.57 -0.14 -9.27
N ALA A 302 -16.89 -0.79 -10.39
CA ALA A 302 -18.14 -1.56 -10.50
C ALA A 302 -18.01 -3.01 -9.97
N ALA A 303 -16.82 -3.59 -10.07
CA ALA A 303 -16.58 -4.97 -9.66
C ALA A 303 -16.94 -5.28 -8.19
N PRO A 304 -16.72 -4.38 -7.20
CA PRO A 304 -17.13 -4.61 -5.82
C PRO A 304 -18.62 -4.90 -5.63
N LEU A 305 -19.49 -4.48 -6.56
CA LEU A 305 -20.92 -4.81 -6.52
C LEU A 305 -21.21 -6.32 -6.60
N LEU A 306 -20.32 -7.09 -7.22
CA LEU A 306 -20.46 -8.54 -7.29
C LEU A 306 -20.43 -9.21 -5.91
N ILE A 307 -19.75 -8.59 -4.93
CA ILE A 307 -19.57 -9.16 -3.60
C ILE A 307 -20.91 -9.26 -2.84
N PRO A 308 -21.66 -8.17 -2.60
CA PRO A 308 -22.93 -8.26 -1.90
C PRO A 308 -24.06 -8.87 -2.75
N LEU A 309 -23.92 -8.92 -4.08
CA LEU A 309 -24.87 -9.56 -4.98
C LEU A 309 -24.76 -11.09 -4.97
N ALA A 310 -23.63 -11.63 -4.50
CA ALA A 310 -23.44 -13.08 -4.44
C ALA A 310 -24.46 -13.75 -3.49
N PRO A 311 -25.08 -14.87 -3.90
CA PRO A 311 -26.17 -15.49 -3.14
C PRO A 311 -25.72 -16.32 -1.91
N GLY A 312 -24.43 -16.32 -1.56
CA GLY A 312 -23.90 -17.05 -0.39
C GLY A 312 -22.57 -17.75 -0.66
N THR A 313 -22.50 -19.08 -0.47
CA THR A 313 -21.25 -19.88 -0.53
C THR A 313 -21.23 -20.94 -1.64
N GLY A 314 -22.07 -20.84 -2.64
CA GLY A 314 -22.06 -21.75 -3.79
C GLY A 314 -20.93 -21.44 -4.81
N PRO A 315 -20.70 -22.33 -5.79
CA PRO A 315 -19.68 -22.12 -6.82
C PRO A 315 -19.83 -20.79 -7.56
N LEU A 316 -21.07 -20.36 -7.82
CA LEU A 316 -21.36 -19.06 -8.43
C LEU A 316 -20.89 -17.90 -7.55
N SER A 317 -21.11 -17.97 -6.24
CA SER A 317 -20.69 -16.92 -5.31
C SER A 317 -19.17 -16.81 -5.26
N TYR A 318 -18.45 -17.94 -5.20
CA TYR A 318 -16.99 -17.94 -5.27
C TYR A 318 -16.49 -17.34 -6.60
N ALA A 319 -17.12 -17.69 -7.72
CA ALA A 319 -16.79 -17.08 -9.01
C ALA A 319 -17.00 -15.56 -8.99
N MET A 320 -18.08 -15.07 -8.36
CA MET A 320 -18.35 -13.64 -8.22
C MET A 320 -17.30 -12.95 -7.33
N TYR A 321 -16.91 -13.53 -6.19
CA TYR A 321 -15.86 -12.95 -5.32
C TYR A 321 -14.52 -12.91 -6.04
N VAL A 322 -14.12 -14.01 -6.67
CA VAL A 322 -12.88 -14.10 -7.45
C VAL A 322 -12.86 -13.07 -8.58
N THR A 323 -13.96 -12.95 -9.33
CA THR A 323 -14.09 -11.97 -10.41
C THR A 323 -14.03 -10.54 -9.88
N ALA A 324 -14.69 -10.24 -8.75
CA ALA A 324 -14.67 -8.92 -8.14
C ALA A 324 -13.24 -8.49 -7.80
N PHE A 325 -12.49 -9.30 -7.04
CA PHE A 325 -11.13 -8.98 -6.66
C PHE A 325 -10.17 -8.98 -7.86
N ALA A 326 -10.32 -9.89 -8.82
CA ALA A 326 -9.54 -9.89 -10.06
C ALA A 326 -9.73 -8.59 -10.84
N CYS A 327 -10.97 -8.17 -11.08
CA CYS A 327 -11.29 -6.93 -11.79
C CYS A 327 -10.81 -5.69 -11.03
N CYS A 328 -10.91 -5.68 -9.69
CA CYS A 328 -10.32 -4.63 -8.87
C CYS A 328 -8.80 -4.55 -9.08
N GLY A 329 -8.10 -5.69 -9.05
CA GLY A 329 -6.67 -5.75 -9.27
C GLY A 329 -6.27 -5.28 -10.68
N ILE A 330 -6.95 -5.75 -11.71
CA ILE A 330 -6.72 -5.35 -13.11
C ILE A 330 -6.88 -3.83 -13.25
N GLY A 331 -8.06 -3.31 -12.92
CA GLY A 331 -8.41 -1.92 -13.16
C GLY A 331 -7.58 -0.94 -12.33
N SER A 332 -7.37 -1.22 -11.02
CA SER A 332 -6.58 -0.35 -10.15
C SER A 332 -5.11 -0.28 -10.55
N THR A 333 -4.51 -1.38 -11.01
CA THR A 333 -3.11 -1.39 -11.47
C THR A 333 -2.95 -0.64 -12.79
N MET A 334 -3.83 -0.87 -13.77
CA MET A 334 -3.83 -0.13 -15.04
C MET A 334 -3.98 1.38 -14.77
N SER A 335 -4.98 1.76 -13.96
CA SER A 335 -5.22 3.15 -13.58
C SER A 335 -4.01 3.77 -12.88
N THR A 336 -3.39 3.06 -11.93
CA THR A 336 -2.18 3.54 -11.25
C THR A 336 -1.05 3.85 -12.25
N ILE A 337 -0.80 2.98 -13.23
CA ILE A 337 0.23 3.18 -14.25
C ILE A 337 -0.05 4.45 -15.05
N HIS A 338 -1.28 4.62 -15.55
CA HIS A 338 -1.63 5.76 -16.39
C HIS A 338 -1.70 7.08 -15.60
N VAL A 339 -2.28 7.03 -14.41
CA VAL A 339 -2.42 8.19 -13.52
C VAL A 339 -1.06 8.71 -13.04
N VAL A 340 -0.15 7.81 -12.63
CA VAL A 340 1.21 8.20 -12.23
C VAL A 340 1.97 8.79 -13.43
N SER A 341 1.88 8.15 -14.60
CA SER A 341 2.53 8.64 -15.83
C SER A 341 1.96 10.00 -16.27
N LEU A 342 0.64 10.17 -16.21
CA LEU A 342 0.00 11.46 -16.53
C LEU A 342 0.46 12.55 -15.57
N ARG A 343 0.47 12.29 -14.26
CA ARG A 343 0.95 13.23 -13.25
C ARG A 343 2.40 13.66 -13.52
N GLN A 344 3.27 12.71 -13.87
CA GLN A 344 4.67 13.00 -14.21
C GLN A 344 4.79 13.82 -15.49
N ALA A 345 3.94 13.58 -16.49
CA ALA A 345 3.96 14.31 -17.75
C ALA A 345 3.50 15.78 -17.62
N ILE A 346 2.53 16.07 -16.74
CA ILE A 346 1.97 17.42 -16.57
C ILE A 346 2.62 18.24 -15.44
N THR A 347 3.53 17.63 -14.65
CA THR A 347 4.17 18.31 -13.52
C THR A 347 5.59 18.68 -13.88
N PRO A 348 6.01 19.97 -13.75
CA PRO A 348 7.42 20.39 -13.91
C PRO A 348 8.33 19.67 -12.91
N ASP A 349 9.56 19.33 -13.32
CA ASP A 349 10.51 18.54 -12.50
C ASP A 349 10.76 19.15 -11.12
N ARG A 350 10.87 20.49 -11.03
CA ARG A 350 11.04 21.24 -9.78
C ARG A 350 9.90 21.06 -8.77
N LEU A 351 8.70 20.73 -9.23
CA LEU A 351 7.49 20.59 -8.40
C LEU A 351 7.10 19.12 -8.19
N LEU A 352 7.71 18.18 -8.91
CA LEU A 352 7.30 16.77 -8.93
C LEU A 352 7.31 16.15 -7.53
N GLY A 353 8.34 16.42 -6.73
CA GLY A 353 8.41 15.94 -5.35
C GLY A 353 7.29 16.47 -4.47
N ARG A 354 6.98 17.78 -4.56
CA ARG A 354 5.90 18.42 -3.77
C ARG A 354 4.52 17.94 -4.19
N VAL A 355 4.29 17.81 -5.50
CA VAL A 355 3.01 17.28 -6.04
C VAL A 355 2.84 15.81 -5.65
N ASN A 356 3.90 15.00 -5.71
CA ASN A 356 3.85 13.60 -5.26
C ASN A 356 3.50 13.49 -3.77
N ALA A 357 4.10 14.32 -2.93
CA ALA A 357 3.79 14.36 -1.49
C ALA A 357 2.32 14.76 -1.24
N GLY A 358 1.82 15.79 -1.93
CA GLY A 358 0.42 16.22 -1.84
C GLY A 358 -0.57 15.16 -2.32
N CYS A 359 -0.30 14.53 -3.48
CA CYS A 359 -1.13 13.45 -4.00
C CYS A 359 -1.11 12.23 -3.08
N ARG A 360 0.05 11.86 -2.52
CA ARG A 360 0.16 10.75 -1.58
C ARG A 360 -0.63 11.01 -0.30
N PHE A 361 -0.59 12.24 0.22
CA PHE A 361 -1.36 12.64 1.39
C PHE A 361 -2.88 12.50 1.14
N ILE A 362 -3.37 13.00 0.00
CA ILE A 362 -4.78 12.89 -0.39
C ILE A 362 -5.18 11.42 -0.63
N ALA A 363 -4.32 10.63 -1.27
CA ALA A 363 -4.63 9.25 -1.61
C ALA A 363 -4.62 8.31 -0.40
N TRP A 364 -3.67 8.46 0.52
CA TRP A 364 -3.47 7.52 1.64
C TRP A 364 -4.10 7.99 2.95
N GLY A 365 -4.30 9.30 3.10
CA GLY A 365 -4.95 9.87 4.28
C GLY A 365 -6.34 9.30 4.58
N PRO A 366 -7.20 9.04 3.61
CA PRO A 366 -8.52 8.46 3.84
C PRO A 366 -8.54 6.98 4.25
N LEU A 367 -7.43 6.22 4.15
CA LEU A 367 -7.39 4.79 4.51
C LEU A 367 -7.91 4.50 5.93
N PRO A 368 -7.38 5.11 7.01
CA PRO A 368 -7.88 4.85 8.35
C PRO A 368 -9.35 5.27 8.53
N LEU A 369 -9.77 6.33 7.85
CA LEU A 369 -11.17 6.78 7.88
C LEU A 369 -12.10 5.78 7.19
N GLY A 370 -11.65 5.17 6.09
CA GLY A 370 -12.39 4.11 5.39
C GLY A 370 -12.55 2.87 6.26
N ALA A 371 -11.49 2.46 6.97
CA ALA A 371 -11.55 1.34 7.92
C ALA A 371 -12.59 1.59 9.03
N LEU A 372 -12.55 2.78 9.65
CA LEU A 372 -13.50 3.16 10.69
C LEU A 372 -14.93 3.25 10.15
N ALA A 373 -15.14 3.88 9.00
CA ALA A 373 -16.45 4.01 8.39
C ALA A 373 -17.05 2.65 8.07
N GLY A 374 -16.26 1.73 7.47
CA GLY A 374 -16.68 0.37 7.20
C GLY A 374 -17.06 -0.38 8.47
N GLY A 375 -16.24 -0.25 9.52
CA GLY A 375 -16.51 -0.86 10.83
C GLY A 375 -17.80 -0.35 11.47
N LEU A 376 -17.98 0.97 11.56
CA LEU A 376 -19.18 1.61 12.15
C LEU A 376 -20.44 1.26 11.36
N LEU A 377 -20.40 1.33 10.04
CA LEU A 377 -21.52 0.94 9.18
C LEU A 377 -21.84 -0.55 9.31
N GLY A 378 -20.80 -1.41 9.44
CA GLY A 378 -20.99 -2.86 9.62
C GLY A 378 -21.81 -3.20 10.85
N ASP A 379 -21.57 -2.51 11.97
CA ASP A 379 -22.38 -2.70 13.19
C ASP A 379 -23.75 -2.00 13.11
N ALA A 380 -23.87 -0.87 12.40
CA ALA A 380 -25.12 -0.09 12.32
C ALA A 380 -26.16 -0.71 11.35
N ILE A 381 -25.74 -1.16 10.16
CA ILE A 381 -26.65 -1.60 9.09
C ILE A 381 -26.41 -3.05 8.65
N GLY A 382 -25.46 -3.74 9.28
CA GLY A 382 -25.06 -5.11 8.97
C GLY A 382 -23.99 -5.18 7.85
N LEU A 383 -23.27 -6.30 7.82
CA LEU A 383 -22.08 -6.45 6.94
C LEU A 383 -22.44 -6.39 5.46
N ARG A 384 -23.49 -7.12 5.05
CA ARG A 384 -23.89 -7.16 3.64
C ARG A 384 -24.39 -5.82 3.12
N ASN A 385 -25.17 -5.06 3.94
CA ASN A 385 -25.63 -3.73 3.56
C ASN A 385 -24.50 -2.74 3.47
N THR A 386 -23.49 -2.86 4.36
CA THR A 386 -22.28 -2.06 4.30
C THR A 386 -21.46 -2.34 3.04
N LEU A 387 -21.38 -3.60 2.61
CA LEU A 387 -20.75 -3.95 1.33
C LEU A 387 -21.49 -3.32 0.14
N TYR A 388 -22.84 -3.29 0.14
CA TYR A 388 -23.60 -2.53 -0.88
C TYR A 388 -23.28 -1.04 -0.83
N ALA A 389 -23.37 -0.41 0.35
CA ALA A 389 -23.08 1.01 0.50
C ALA A 389 -21.66 1.36 0.02
N THR A 390 -20.68 0.55 0.40
CA THR A 390 -19.27 0.72 -0.02
C THR A 390 -19.11 0.52 -1.53
N ALA A 391 -19.76 -0.49 -2.11
CA ALA A 391 -19.70 -0.75 -3.55
C ALA A 391 -20.33 0.40 -4.37
N PHE A 392 -21.43 0.97 -3.91
CA PHE A 392 -21.99 2.19 -4.52
C PHE A 392 -21.07 3.41 -4.31
N ALA A 393 -20.42 3.54 -3.16
CA ALA A 393 -19.45 4.61 -2.92
C ALA A 393 -18.22 4.55 -3.84
N PHE A 394 -17.80 3.35 -4.26
CA PHE A 394 -16.77 3.22 -5.29
C PHE A 394 -17.14 3.93 -6.60
N LEU A 395 -18.42 3.91 -7.00
CA LEU A 395 -18.86 4.61 -8.20
C LEU A 395 -18.70 6.14 -8.07
N ALA A 396 -18.71 6.68 -6.85
CA ALA A 396 -18.42 8.10 -6.64
C ALA A 396 -16.96 8.47 -6.96
N ALA A 397 -16.00 7.52 -6.81
CA ALA A 397 -14.63 7.76 -7.23
C ALA A 397 -14.53 8.00 -8.75
N LEU A 398 -15.33 7.29 -9.55
CA LEU A 398 -15.39 7.46 -10.99
C LEU A 398 -15.83 8.88 -11.39
N LEU A 399 -16.73 9.51 -10.63
CA LEU A 399 -17.25 10.83 -10.95
C LEU A 399 -16.14 11.90 -10.98
N TRP A 400 -15.11 11.80 -10.12
CA TRP A 400 -13.98 12.72 -10.14
C TRP A 400 -13.25 12.76 -11.49
N ILE A 401 -13.11 11.61 -12.14
CA ILE A 401 -12.45 11.50 -13.43
C ILE A 401 -13.40 11.88 -14.57
N VAL A 402 -14.64 11.38 -14.56
CA VAL A 402 -15.63 11.64 -15.63
C VAL A 402 -15.89 13.13 -15.79
N PHE A 403 -16.00 13.88 -14.68
CA PHE A 403 -16.22 15.33 -14.69
C PHE A 403 -14.94 16.17 -14.73
N SER A 404 -13.82 15.58 -15.12
CA SER A 404 -12.53 16.25 -15.25
C SER A 404 -12.09 16.39 -16.72
N PRO A 405 -10.99 17.10 -16.99
CA PRO A 405 -10.41 17.14 -18.33
C PRO A 405 -9.80 15.81 -18.80
N VAL A 406 -9.58 14.85 -17.89
CA VAL A 406 -8.86 13.58 -18.16
C VAL A 406 -9.48 12.77 -19.30
N PRO A 407 -10.82 12.55 -19.40
CA PRO A 407 -11.43 11.75 -20.47
C PRO A 407 -11.16 12.27 -21.87
N GLN A 408 -10.86 13.56 -22.02
CA GLN A 408 -10.61 14.20 -23.32
C GLN A 408 -9.18 14.01 -23.83
N LEU A 409 -8.26 13.49 -22.97
CA LEU A 409 -6.86 13.29 -23.32
C LEU A 409 -6.71 12.11 -24.28
N LYS A 410 -6.18 12.36 -25.47
CA LYS A 410 -5.87 11.31 -26.46
C LYS A 410 -4.57 10.59 -26.12
N ASP A 411 -3.56 11.32 -25.66
CA ASP A 411 -2.25 10.81 -25.25
C ASP A 411 -1.70 11.65 -24.08
N PHE A 412 -0.52 11.27 -23.56
CA PHE A 412 0.16 12.07 -22.54
C PHE A 412 0.49 13.46 -23.11
N PRO A 413 0.15 14.54 -22.40
CA PRO A 413 0.56 15.89 -22.80
C PRO A 413 2.09 15.98 -22.90
N THR A 414 2.57 16.64 -23.95
CA THR A 414 3.98 17.02 -24.04
C THR A 414 4.32 17.94 -22.86
N ARG A 415 5.43 17.70 -22.20
CA ARG A 415 5.90 18.56 -21.09
C ARG A 415 5.90 20.02 -21.55
N PRO A 416 5.40 20.95 -20.70
CA PRO A 416 5.64 22.37 -20.95
C PRO A 416 7.16 22.57 -21.05
N ALA A 417 7.63 23.23 -22.10
CA ALA A 417 9.01 23.67 -22.18
C ALA A 417 9.32 24.48 -20.90
N GLU A 418 10.40 24.16 -20.21
CA GLU A 418 10.88 25.00 -19.11
C GLU A 418 11.16 26.38 -19.70
N GLU A 419 10.39 27.40 -19.30
CA GLU A 419 10.76 28.77 -19.58
C GLU A 419 12.16 28.99 -19.01
N PRO A 420 13.11 29.46 -19.81
CA PRO A 420 14.44 29.77 -19.33
C PRO A 420 14.32 30.73 -18.13
N VAL A 421 14.93 30.36 -17.05
CA VAL A 421 15.03 31.22 -15.86
C VAL A 421 15.67 32.50 -16.35
N ASP A 422 14.89 33.59 -16.34
CA ASP A 422 15.42 34.91 -16.60
C ASP A 422 16.45 35.23 -15.48
N GLU A 423 17.75 35.11 -15.81
CA GLU A 423 18.86 35.38 -14.89
C GLU A 423 18.96 36.86 -14.51
N ARG A 424 17.90 37.65 -14.78
CA ARG A 424 17.84 39.07 -14.49
C ARG A 424 16.70 39.40 -13.52
N ALA A 425 16.87 39.04 -12.27
CA ALA A 425 16.12 39.65 -11.17
C ALA A 425 16.94 39.57 -9.87
#